data_9393329a1088b9fa5a50b86ec6ee6312
#
_entry.id   9393329a1088b9fa5a50b86ec6ee6312
#
_cell.length_a   1.000
_cell.length_b   1.000
_cell.length_c   1.000
_cell.angle_alpha   90.00
_cell.angle_beta   90.00
_cell.angle_gamma   90.00
#
_symmetry.space_group_name_H-M   'P 1'
#
loop_
_entity.id
_entity.type
_entity.pdbx_description
1 polymer ?
#
loop_
_entity_poly.entity_id
_entity_poly.type
_entity_poly.pdbx_seq_one_letter_code
_entity_poly.pdbx_strand_id
1 'polypeptide(L)'
;MSLFQLKAQNHKVSLRCLYTEDYVKDAKNPSQRKQDEFALDIKEGGQSAFYSVYERKIKEQRDSMSRLGMTASEIINKQRDLPRTHQYFEYYKNLPIKGKYTCFDKIVKQYSYESDIPYLKWSIGEETKEILGYNCQKATTQIDNRTWEVWFTLEIPISDGPWLLTGLPGLILEAYDSNKIFHFRAIELKQQNVIVELPTMKKCIKTSRKEFLAFRKKYNDNPEAGLRSLTGYNLKIIGADGKRLQNKKYSLNFFEKE
;
A
#
# COMPACT_ATOMS: atom_id res chain seq x y z
N MET A 1 25.06 -31.88 16.60
CA MET A 1 23.71 -31.34 16.33
C MET A 1 23.74 -29.87 16.68
N SER A 2 23.93 -29.01 15.67
CA SER A 2 24.01 -27.56 15.84
C SER A 2 22.62 -26.96 15.61
N LEU A 3 22.04 -26.40 16.66
CA LEU A 3 20.82 -25.64 16.62
C LEU A 3 21.12 -24.31 15.89
N PHE A 4 20.76 -24.23 14.62
CA PHE A 4 20.62 -22.94 13.92
C PHE A 4 19.39 -22.23 14.49
N GLN A 5 19.60 -21.40 15.51
CA GLN A 5 18.67 -20.34 15.87
C GLN A 5 18.65 -19.34 14.71
N LEU A 6 17.57 -19.34 13.93
CA LEU A 6 17.22 -18.21 13.08
C LEU A 6 16.97 -17.01 14.02
N LYS A 7 18.02 -16.22 14.26
CA LYS A 7 17.84 -14.87 14.81
C LYS A 7 16.99 -14.09 13.81
N ALA A 8 15.79 -13.71 14.23
CA ALA A 8 15.02 -12.69 13.53
C ALA A 8 15.96 -11.49 13.30
N GLN A 9 16.29 -11.19 12.05
CA GLN A 9 17.12 -10.04 11.71
C GLN A 9 16.32 -8.78 12.02
N ASN A 10 16.59 -8.18 13.17
CA ASN A 10 16.07 -6.87 13.55
C ASN A 10 16.65 -5.82 12.59
N HIS A 11 15.83 -5.36 11.67
CA HIS A 11 16.25 -4.39 10.68
C HIS A 11 15.88 -2.98 11.15
N LYS A 12 16.88 -2.15 11.42
CA LYS A 12 16.66 -0.74 11.75
C LYS A 12 16.18 0.04 10.53
N VAL A 13 15.19 0.89 10.73
CA VAL A 13 14.76 1.86 9.71
C VAL A 13 15.71 3.04 9.77
N SER A 14 16.30 3.44 8.64
CA SER A 14 17.18 4.60 8.54
C SER A 14 16.40 5.90 8.42
N LEU A 15 15.30 5.88 7.69
CA LEU A 15 14.45 7.02 7.39
C LEU A 15 12.99 6.60 7.30
N ARG A 16 12.09 7.41 7.85
CA ARG A 16 10.65 7.33 7.57
C ARG A 16 10.20 8.59 6.85
N CYS A 17 9.51 8.41 5.73
CA CYS A 17 8.75 9.46 5.05
C CYS A 17 7.26 9.16 5.23
N LEU A 18 6.50 10.11 5.79
CA LEU A 18 5.03 10.04 5.85
C LEU A 18 4.45 10.80 4.67
N TYR A 19 3.47 10.19 4.02
CA TYR A 19 2.71 10.79 2.92
C TYR A 19 1.24 10.86 3.28
N THR A 20 0.60 11.95 2.93
CA THR A 20 -0.85 11.94 2.70
C THR A 20 -1.11 11.38 1.32
N GLU A 21 -2.14 10.57 1.20
CA GLU A 21 -2.73 10.18 -0.08
C GLU A 21 -4.10 10.80 -0.19
N ASP A 22 -4.35 11.45 -1.31
CA ASP A 22 -5.68 11.89 -1.74
C ASP A 22 -6.03 11.15 -3.03
N TYR A 23 -7.16 10.41 -3.04
CA TYR A 23 -7.49 9.59 -4.20
C TYR A 23 -8.98 9.51 -4.50
N VAL A 24 -9.30 9.28 -5.78
CA VAL A 24 -10.65 9.00 -6.25
C VAL A 24 -10.90 7.50 -6.16
N LYS A 25 -11.69 7.08 -5.18
CA LYS A 25 -11.98 5.66 -4.97
C LYS A 25 -12.84 5.07 -6.09
N ASP A 26 -13.89 5.78 -6.49
CA ASP A 26 -14.87 5.31 -7.47
C ASP A 26 -14.83 6.19 -8.73
N ALA A 27 -14.44 5.61 -9.86
CA ALA A 27 -14.36 6.31 -11.13
C ALA A 27 -15.69 6.93 -11.59
N LYS A 28 -16.84 6.40 -11.10
CA LYS A 28 -18.17 6.97 -11.39
C LYS A 28 -18.50 8.18 -10.54
N ASN A 29 -17.76 8.42 -9.45
CA ASN A 29 -17.95 9.53 -8.53
C ASN A 29 -16.64 10.27 -8.29
N PRO A 30 -16.05 10.92 -9.30
CA PRO A 30 -14.71 11.50 -9.22
C PRO A 30 -14.61 12.67 -8.22
N SER A 31 -15.73 13.31 -7.88
CA SER A 31 -15.79 14.35 -6.85
C SER A 31 -15.65 13.81 -5.41
N GLN A 32 -15.91 12.52 -5.20
CA GLN A 32 -15.77 11.88 -3.90
C GLN A 32 -14.34 11.38 -3.71
N ARG A 33 -13.50 12.24 -3.18
CA ARG A 33 -12.13 11.87 -2.83
C ARG A 33 -12.07 11.25 -1.44
N LYS A 34 -11.08 10.41 -1.24
CA LYS A 34 -10.73 9.78 0.04
C LYS A 34 -9.31 10.14 0.40
N GLN A 35 -9.05 10.20 1.70
CA GLN A 35 -7.71 10.47 2.21
C GLN A 35 -7.22 9.29 3.04
N ASP A 36 -5.92 9.03 2.97
CA ASP A 36 -5.21 8.06 3.79
C ASP A 36 -3.82 8.60 4.13
N GLU A 37 -3.16 7.99 5.08
CA GLU A 37 -1.77 8.27 5.42
C GLU A 37 -0.93 7.01 5.19
N PHE A 38 0.17 7.17 4.48
CA PHE A 38 1.12 6.12 4.20
C PHE A 38 2.50 6.44 4.78
N ALA A 39 3.15 5.41 5.29
CA ALA A 39 4.55 5.46 5.66
C ALA A 39 5.41 4.73 4.64
N LEU A 40 6.53 5.34 4.27
CA LEU A 40 7.64 4.71 3.58
C LEU A 40 8.79 4.62 4.58
N ASP A 41 9.05 3.41 5.06
CA ASP A 41 10.18 3.09 5.93
C ASP A 41 11.33 2.56 5.08
N ILE A 42 12.48 3.23 5.14
CA ILE A 42 13.66 2.90 4.34
C ILE A 42 14.81 2.51 5.27
N LYS A 43 15.42 1.36 5.01
CA LYS A 43 16.59 0.84 5.73
C LYS A 43 17.88 1.11 4.99
N GLU A 44 18.99 1.04 5.72
CA GLU A 44 20.29 0.83 5.11
C GLU A 44 20.28 -0.39 4.17
N GLY A 45 20.90 -0.25 2.98
CA GLY A 45 20.91 -1.29 1.96
C GLY A 45 19.74 -1.25 0.97
N GLY A 46 18.86 -0.22 1.03
CA GLY A 46 17.82 0.03 0.04
C GLY A 46 16.59 -0.88 0.16
N GLN A 47 16.42 -1.55 1.31
CA GLN A 47 15.17 -2.22 1.63
C GLN A 47 14.16 -1.22 2.13
N SER A 48 12.90 -1.32 1.68
CA SER A 48 11.85 -0.42 2.16
C SER A 48 10.50 -1.11 2.29
N ALA A 49 9.63 -0.48 3.10
CA ALA A 49 8.24 -0.88 3.30
C ALA A 49 7.33 0.33 3.12
N PHE A 50 6.32 0.19 2.26
CA PHE A 50 5.29 1.20 2.03
C PHE A 50 3.92 0.65 2.43
N TYR A 51 3.23 1.31 3.36
CA TYR A 51 2.00 0.80 3.98
C TYR A 51 1.13 1.91 4.57
N SER A 52 -0.20 1.64 4.69
CA SER A 52 -1.11 2.54 5.38
C SER A 52 -0.84 2.57 6.88
N VAL A 53 -0.65 3.79 7.41
CA VAL A 53 -0.46 4.05 8.85
C VAL A 53 -1.72 3.64 9.63
N TYR A 54 -2.90 3.91 9.08
CA TYR A 54 -4.18 3.60 9.73
C TYR A 54 -4.39 2.09 9.86
N GLU A 55 -4.16 1.32 8.78
CA GLU A 55 -4.33 -0.14 8.85
C GLU A 55 -3.34 -0.78 9.82
N ARG A 56 -2.07 -0.33 9.80
CA ARG A 56 -1.06 -0.84 10.72
C ARG A 56 -1.44 -0.56 12.18
N LYS A 57 -1.84 0.66 12.50
CA LYS A 57 -2.29 1.04 13.84
C LYS A 57 -3.50 0.24 14.32
N ILE A 58 -4.50 0.04 13.46
CA ILE A 58 -5.68 -0.77 13.77
C ILE A 58 -5.28 -2.22 14.03
N LYS A 59 -4.39 -2.77 13.22
CA LYS A 59 -3.89 -4.15 13.38
C LYS A 59 -3.12 -4.32 14.67
N GLU A 60 -2.18 -3.45 14.98
CA GLU A 60 -1.39 -3.48 16.21
C GLU A 60 -2.26 -3.37 17.47
N GLN A 61 -3.22 -2.46 17.47
CA GLN A 61 -4.18 -2.31 18.57
C GLN A 61 -5.05 -3.56 18.71
N ARG A 62 -5.57 -4.12 17.62
CA ARG A 62 -6.36 -5.36 17.65
C ARG A 62 -5.57 -6.52 18.22
N ASP A 63 -4.31 -6.68 17.77
CA ASP A 63 -3.44 -7.76 18.26
C ASP A 63 -3.10 -7.59 19.75
N SER A 64 -2.92 -6.36 20.21
CA SER A 64 -2.74 -6.03 21.63
C SER A 64 -3.98 -6.36 22.45
N MET A 65 -5.16 -5.89 22.04
CA MET A 65 -6.43 -6.14 22.72
C MET A 65 -6.78 -7.63 22.76
N SER A 66 -6.49 -8.35 21.67
CA SER A 66 -6.68 -9.81 21.60
C SER A 66 -5.78 -10.56 22.58
N ARG A 67 -4.52 -10.11 22.76
CA ARG A 67 -3.62 -10.66 23.79
C ARG A 67 -4.09 -10.40 25.21
N LEU A 68 -4.83 -9.32 25.44
CA LEU A 68 -5.47 -9.00 26.71
C LEU A 68 -6.80 -9.76 26.94
N GLY A 69 -7.17 -10.69 26.04
CA GLY A 69 -8.36 -11.54 26.18
C GLY A 69 -9.68 -10.86 25.79
N MET A 70 -9.63 -9.69 25.14
CA MET A 70 -10.85 -9.01 24.67
C MET A 70 -11.54 -9.79 23.55
N THR A 71 -12.87 -9.80 23.59
CA THR A 71 -13.70 -10.40 22.54
C THR A 71 -13.67 -9.59 21.25
N ALA A 72 -13.98 -10.23 20.13
CA ALA A 72 -14.05 -9.56 18.82
C ALA A 72 -15.03 -8.36 18.85
N SER A 73 -16.16 -8.49 19.53
CA SER A 73 -17.17 -7.42 19.65
C SER A 73 -16.63 -6.20 20.40
N GLU A 74 -15.92 -6.41 21.52
CA GLU A 74 -15.29 -5.34 22.28
C GLU A 74 -14.22 -4.61 21.47
N ILE A 75 -13.39 -5.37 20.75
CA ILE A 75 -12.34 -4.80 19.86
C ILE A 75 -12.98 -3.95 18.77
N ILE A 76 -14.01 -4.46 18.07
CA ILE A 76 -14.73 -3.72 17.03
C ILE A 76 -15.32 -2.43 17.58
N ASN A 77 -15.94 -2.48 18.76
CA ASN A 77 -16.51 -1.30 19.38
C ASN A 77 -15.45 -0.24 19.74
N LYS A 78 -14.31 -0.65 20.31
CA LYS A 78 -13.20 0.26 20.63
C LYS A 78 -12.53 0.88 19.40
N GLN A 79 -12.58 0.19 18.26
CA GLN A 79 -11.98 0.66 16.99
C GLN A 79 -12.99 1.36 16.07
N ARG A 80 -14.25 1.56 16.51
CA ARG A 80 -15.32 2.09 15.65
C ARG A 80 -14.98 3.45 15.03
N ASP A 81 -14.44 4.35 15.84
CA ASP A 81 -14.22 5.76 15.48
C ASP A 81 -12.78 6.05 15.01
N LEU A 82 -11.96 5.01 14.85
CA LEU A 82 -10.61 5.17 14.32
C LEU A 82 -10.64 5.46 12.81
N PRO A 83 -9.73 6.31 12.33
CA PRO A 83 -9.51 6.47 10.89
C PRO A 83 -9.25 5.11 10.24
N ARG A 84 -9.85 4.86 9.09
CA ARG A 84 -9.73 3.59 8.38
C ARG A 84 -9.20 3.82 6.98
N THR A 85 -8.24 2.99 6.60
CA THR A 85 -7.84 2.89 5.21
C THR A 85 -8.95 2.28 4.37
N HIS A 86 -8.95 2.61 3.09
CA HIS A 86 -9.69 1.92 2.06
C HIS A 86 -8.76 1.16 1.10
N GLN A 87 -7.45 1.19 1.40
CA GLN A 87 -6.39 0.54 0.64
C GLN A 87 -5.54 -0.30 1.59
N TYR A 88 -5.63 -1.63 1.45
CA TYR A 88 -5.05 -2.60 2.39
C TYR A 88 -3.72 -3.16 1.94
N PHE A 89 -3.15 -2.61 0.86
CA PHE A 89 -1.89 -3.09 0.33
C PHE A 89 -0.70 -2.62 1.19
N GLU A 90 0.30 -3.49 1.26
CA GLU A 90 1.62 -3.21 1.80
C GLU A 90 2.66 -3.69 0.79
N TYR A 91 3.63 -2.86 0.44
CA TYR A 91 4.72 -3.18 -0.47
C TYR A 91 6.05 -3.20 0.27
N TYR A 92 6.79 -4.29 0.09
CA TYR A 92 8.12 -4.46 0.66
C TYR A 92 9.13 -4.60 -0.50
N LYS A 93 9.88 -3.55 -0.78
CA LYS A 93 10.88 -3.52 -1.86
C LYS A 93 12.21 -4.08 -1.37
N ASN A 94 12.88 -4.90 -2.20
CA ASN A 94 14.12 -5.60 -1.87
C ASN A 94 14.02 -6.51 -0.63
N LEU A 95 12.81 -6.99 -0.32
CA LEU A 95 12.51 -7.89 0.77
C LEU A 95 11.56 -8.99 0.33
N PRO A 96 11.85 -10.27 0.63
CA PRO A 96 13.12 -10.77 1.18
C PRO A 96 14.24 -10.83 0.14
N ILE A 97 13.95 -10.67 -1.14
CA ILE A 97 14.86 -10.82 -2.27
C ILE A 97 15.17 -9.45 -2.87
N LYS A 98 16.47 -9.14 -3.06
CA LYS A 98 16.91 -7.92 -3.74
C LYS A 98 16.43 -7.91 -5.20
N GLY A 99 15.98 -6.75 -5.68
CA GLY A 99 15.41 -6.57 -7.03
C GLY A 99 13.96 -6.99 -7.16
N LYS A 100 13.37 -7.54 -6.10
CA LYS A 100 11.94 -7.91 -6.05
C LYS A 100 11.19 -7.09 -5.01
N TYR A 101 9.88 -7.03 -5.18
CA TYR A 101 8.99 -6.59 -4.13
C TYR A 101 8.03 -7.71 -3.74
N THR A 102 7.64 -7.72 -2.47
CA THR A 102 6.54 -8.53 -1.96
C THR A 102 5.37 -7.60 -1.67
N CYS A 103 4.22 -7.90 -2.26
CA CYS A 103 2.97 -7.23 -1.96
C CYS A 103 2.11 -8.10 -1.05
N PHE A 104 1.53 -7.48 -0.03
CA PHE A 104 0.42 -8.02 0.74
C PHE A 104 -0.81 -7.16 0.45
N ASP A 105 -1.93 -7.79 0.12
CA ASP A 105 -3.17 -7.05 -0.11
C ASP A 105 -4.37 -7.89 0.32
N LYS A 106 -5.51 -7.26 0.52
CA LYS A 106 -6.70 -7.88 1.07
C LYS A 106 -7.89 -7.71 0.15
N ILE A 107 -8.42 -8.85 -0.31
CA ILE A 107 -9.72 -8.97 -0.94
C ILE A 107 -10.47 -10.07 -0.18
N VAL A 108 -11.25 -9.73 0.84
CA VAL A 108 -11.89 -10.69 1.76
C VAL A 108 -10.86 -11.44 2.62
N LYS A 109 -9.90 -12.14 1.99
CA LYS A 109 -8.77 -12.81 2.63
C LYS A 109 -7.48 -12.06 2.32
N GLN A 110 -6.45 -12.31 3.12
CA GLN A 110 -5.10 -11.76 2.89
C GLN A 110 -4.41 -12.58 1.79
N TYR A 111 -3.85 -11.89 0.83
CA TYR A 111 -3.03 -12.42 -0.27
C TYR A 111 -1.62 -11.90 -0.19
N SER A 112 -0.69 -12.66 -0.72
CA SER A 112 0.67 -12.19 -0.96
C SER A 112 1.20 -12.70 -2.29
N TYR A 113 1.96 -11.86 -2.99
CA TYR A 113 2.68 -12.21 -4.19
C TYR A 113 4.01 -11.47 -4.27
N GLU A 114 4.93 -12.05 -5.00
CA GLU A 114 6.23 -11.47 -5.31
C GLU A 114 6.29 -11.14 -6.80
N SER A 115 6.98 -10.05 -7.13
CA SER A 115 7.27 -9.67 -8.51
C SER A 115 8.57 -8.87 -8.57
N ASP A 116 9.11 -8.72 -9.77
CA ASP A 116 10.29 -7.88 -9.96
C ASP A 116 9.92 -6.40 -9.78
N ILE A 117 10.83 -5.62 -9.16
CA ILE A 117 10.68 -4.17 -9.10
C ILE A 117 10.75 -3.64 -10.53
N PRO A 118 9.74 -2.88 -11.00
CA PRO A 118 9.71 -2.43 -12.38
C PRO A 118 10.87 -1.47 -12.67
N TYR A 119 11.53 -1.67 -13.80
CA TYR A 119 12.46 -0.68 -14.33
C TYR A 119 11.66 0.47 -14.95
N LEU A 120 11.73 1.64 -14.33
CA LEU A 120 11.02 2.84 -14.79
C LEU A 120 11.93 3.72 -15.64
N LYS A 121 11.47 4.07 -16.84
CA LYS A 121 12.14 5.05 -17.70
C LYS A 121 11.66 6.44 -17.30
N TRP A 122 12.54 7.23 -16.69
CA TRP A 122 12.26 8.58 -16.25
C TRP A 122 12.64 9.63 -17.30
N SER A 123 11.74 10.59 -17.51
CA SER A 123 12.03 11.86 -18.19
C SER A 123 12.11 12.93 -17.11
N ILE A 124 13.31 13.47 -16.89
CA ILE A 124 13.57 14.50 -15.87
C ILE A 124 13.43 15.86 -16.55
N GLY A 125 12.57 16.73 -15.98
CA GLY A 125 12.35 18.10 -16.45
C GLY A 125 13.23 19.12 -15.74
N GLU A 126 13.12 20.38 -16.13
CA GLU A 126 13.83 21.50 -15.52
C GLU A 126 13.03 22.19 -14.40
N GLU A 127 11.75 21.88 -14.30
CA GLU A 127 10.88 22.46 -13.29
C GLU A 127 11.31 22.08 -11.88
N THR A 128 11.33 23.05 -10.99
CA THR A 128 11.66 22.85 -9.57
C THR A 128 10.62 23.46 -8.66
N LYS A 129 10.49 22.92 -7.45
CA LYS A 129 9.70 23.50 -6.35
C LYS A 129 10.23 23.02 -5.01
N GLU A 130 9.86 23.72 -3.94
CA GLU A 130 10.19 23.32 -2.58
C GLU A 130 9.10 22.45 -1.97
N ILE A 131 9.50 21.33 -1.32
CA ILE A 131 8.62 20.46 -0.54
C ILE A 131 9.33 20.12 0.77
N LEU A 132 8.74 20.42 1.91
CA LEU A 132 9.33 20.20 3.26
C LEU A 132 10.71 20.83 3.43
N GLY A 133 10.99 21.96 2.76
CA GLY A 133 12.29 22.63 2.80
C GLY A 133 13.36 22.05 1.86
N TYR A 134 13.02 21.02 1.06
CA TYR A 134 13.92 20.44 0.07
C TYR A 134 13.62 20.95 -1.33
N ASN A 135 14.65 21.27 -2.09
CA ASN A 135 14.49 21.59 -3.51
C ASN A 135 14.23 20.31 -4.31
N CYS A 136 13.07 20.24 -4.95
CA CYS A 136 12.63 19.09 -5.70
C CYS A 136 12.57 19.40 -7.19
N GLN A 137 13.02 18.44 -8.01
CA GLN A 137 12.97 18.48 -9.46
C GLN A 137 11.85 17.56 -9.97
N LYS A 138 11.20 17.98 -11.03
CA LYS A 138 10.13 17.23 -11.68
C LYS A 138 10.67 16.10 -12.53
N ALA A 139 9.99 14.94 -12.49
CA ALA A 139 10.20 13.84 -13.42
C ALA A 139 8.89 13.17 -13.79
N THR A 140 8.84 12.51 -14.94
CA THR A 140 7.68 11.75 -15.41
C THR A 140 8.07 10.34 -15.84
N THR A 141 7.14 9.40 -15.66
CA THR A 141 7.30 8.01 -16.10
C THR A 141 5.95 7.38 -16.43
N GLN A 142 5.97 6.18 -16.97
CA GLN A 142 4.78 5.36 -17.18
C GLN A 142 4.92 4.02 -16.45
N ILE A 143 3.86 3.64 -15.73
CA ILE A 143 3.73 2.33 -15.09
C ILE A 143 2.27 1.87 -15.17
N ASP A 144 2.04 0.62 -15.55
CA ASP A 144 0.70 0.01 -15.68
C ASP A 144 -0.29 0.88 -16.48
N ASN A 145 0.14 1.37 -17.66
CA ASN A 145 -0.64 2.25 -18.55
C ASN A 145 -1.11 3.56 -17.88
N ARG A 146 -0.38 4.02 -16.88
CA ARG A 146 -0.63 5.28 -16.18
C ARG A 146 0.61 6.15 -16.22
N THR A 147 0.46 7.39 -16.62
CA THR A 147 1.54 8.38 -16.55
C THR A 147 1.58 8.98 -15.16
N TRP A 148 2.75 8.95 -14.55
CA TRP A 148 3.04 9.55 -13.26
C TRP A 148 3.92 10.76 -13.42
N GLU A 149 3.59 11.81 -12.70
CA GLU A 149 4.41 13.00 -12.49
C GLU A 149 4.87 13.01 -11.03
N VAL A 150 6.17 13.20 -10.82
CA VAL A 150 6.76 13.13 -9.48
C VAL A 150 7.69 14.31 -9.26
N TRP A 151 7.91 14.62 -7.99
CA TRP A 151 8.87 15.60 -7.52
C TRP A 151 9.82 14.91 -6.56
N PHE A 152 11.11 14.89 -6.91
CA PHE A 152 12.13 14.20 -6.14
C PHE A 152 13.27 15.16 -5.79
N THR A 153 13.96 14.91 -4.68
CA THR A 153 15.08 15.72 -4.22
C THR A 153 16.40 14.96 -4.23
N LEU A 154 17.43 15.59 -4.77
CA LEU A 154 18.80 15.08 -4.72
C LEU A 154 19.46 15.23 -3.34
N GLU A 155 18.91 16.08 -2.47
CA GLU A 155 19.42 16.31 -1.12
C GLU A 155 19.26 15.08 -0.21
N ILE A 156 18.35 14.16 -0.60
CA ILE A 156 18.18 12.85 0.01
C ILE A 156 18.48 11.78 -1.06
N PRO A 157 19.74 11.32 -1.18
CA PRO A 157 20.18 10.45 -2.28
C PRO A 157 19.72 9.00 -2.08
N ILE A 158 18.43 8.82 -1.88
CA ILE A 158 17.75 7.52 -1.71
C ILE A 158 16.81 7.32 -2.88
N SER A 159 17.09 6.32 -3.72
CA SER A 159 16.29 5.99 -4.90
C SER A 159 15.01 5.25 -4.51
N ASP A 160 14.06 5.95 -3.89
CA ASP A 160 12.79 5.39 -3.43
C ASP A 160 11.66 6.44 -3.44
N GLY A 161 10.42 5.98 -3.24
CA GLY A 161 9.21 6.79 -3.21
C GLY A 161 7.96 5.97 -2.88
N PRO A 162 6.78 6.60 -2.92
CA PRO A 162 5.53 5.92 -2.64
C PRO A 162 5.28 4.78 -3.66
N TRP A 163 4.63 3.73 -3.18
CA TRP A 163 4.30 2.54 -3.97
C TRP A 163 5.53 1.92 -4.65
N LEU A 164 5.51 1.73 -5.97
CA LEU A 164 6.60 1.17 -6.78
C LEU A 164 7.40 2.25 -7.53
N LEU A 165 7.18 3.52 -7.22
CA LEU A 165 7.91 4.63 -7.83
C LEU A 165 9.32 4.70 -7.26
N THR A 166 10.31 4.26 -8.05
CA THR A 166 11.73 4.18 -7.68
C THR A 166 12.60 4.38 -8.91
N GLY A 167 13.93 4.47 -8.76
CA GLY A 167 14.87 4.57 -9.89
C GLY A 167 15.37 5.98 -10.20
N LEU A 168 14.85 7.03 -9.53
CA LEU A 168 15.44 8.37 -9.57
C LEU A 168 16.64 8.48 -8.62
N PRO A 169 17.57 9.41 -8.82
CA PRO A 169 18.77 9.57 -7.98
C PRO A 169 18.48 10.23 -6.62
N GLY A 170 17.21 10.33 -6.20
CA GLY A 170 16.79 10.94 -4.96
C GLY A 170 15.39 10.50 -4.53
N LEU A 171 15.00 10.89 -3.30
CA LEU A 171 13.73 10.54 -2.71
C LEU A 171 12.56 11.31 -3.35
N ILE A 172 11.51 10.59 -3.73
CA ILE A 172 10.29 11.18 -4.28
C ILE A 172 9.43 11.70 -3.11
N LEU A 173 9.22 13.02 -3.06
CA LEU A 173 8.43 13.66 -2.01
C LEU A 173 6.98 13.93 -2.43
N GLU A 174 6.69 13.97 -3.73
CA GLU A 174 5.32 14.08 -4.23
C GLU A 174 5.17 13.27 -5.52
N ALA A 175 4.01 12.62 -5.69
CA ALA A 175 3.70 11.85 -6.88
C ALA A 175 2.20 11.87 -7.15
N TYR A 176 1.80 12.09 -8.40
CA TYR A 176 0.41 11.97 -8.84
C TYR A 176 0.31 11.45 -10.26
N ASP A 177 -0.76 10.75 -10.56
CA ASP A 177 -1.01 10.33 -11.92
C ASP A 177 -1.65 11.47 -12.75
N SER A 178 -1.46 11.44 -14.08
CA SER A 178 -1.95 12.49 -15.00
C SER A 178 -3.44 12.79 -14.88
N ASN A 179 -4.23 11.81 -14.47
CA ASN A 179 -5.67 11.96 -14.25
C ASN A 179 -6.00 12.43 -12.82
N LYS A 180 -4.99 12.65 -11.97
CA LYS A 180 -5.14 13.02 -10.55
C LYS A 180 -6.06 12.08 -9.77
N ILE A 181 -6.07 10.79 -10.15
CA ILE A 181 -6.81 9.77 -9.42
C ILE A 181 -6.12 9.49 -8.10
N PHE A 182 -4.79 9.41 -8.11
CA PHE A 182 -3.94 9.23 -6.93
C PHE A 182 -2.97 10.40 -6.78
N HIS A 183 -2.84 10.89 -5.57
CA HIS A 183 -1.90 11.95 -5.25
C HIS A 183 -1.28 11.69 -3.87
N PHE A 184 0.02 11.44 -3.85
CA PHE A 184 0.84 11.33 -2.65
C PHE A 184 1.63 12.60 -2.44
N ARG A 185 1.64 13.11 -1.22
CA ARG A 185 2.46 14.25 -0.81
C ARG A 185 3.12 13.96 0.52
N ALA A 186 4.44 14.06 0.57
CA ALA A 186 5.20 13.96 1.81
C ALA A 186 4.80 15.07 2.78
N ILE A 187 4.56 14.69 4.03
CA ILE A 187 4.18 15.60 5.12
C ILE A 187 5.20 15.58 6.27
N GLU A 188 6.02 14.57 6.35
CA GLU A 188 7.03 14.44 7.38
C GLU A 188 8.17 13.54 6.95
N LEU A 189 9.39 13.90 7.36
CA LEU A 189 10.62 13.11 7.23
C LEU A 189 11.27 12.96 8.60
N LYS A 190 11.50 11.71 9.02
CA LYS A 190 12.13 11.42 10.32
C LYS A 190 13.21 10.35 10.19
N GLN A 191 14.35 10.60 10.81
CA GLN A 191 15.29 9.53 11.11
C GLN A 191 14.71 8.66 12.23
N GLN A 192 14.59 7.36 12.02
CA GLN A 192 14.01 6.44 13.01
C GLN A 192 14.84 5.17 13.16
N ASN A 193 15.21 4.86 14.38
CA ASN A 193 15.76 3.58 14.78
C ASN A 193 14.64 2.60 15.18
N VAL A 194 13.72 2.33 14.27
CA VAL A 194 12.61 1.40 14.53
C VAL A 194 12.87 0.06 13.84
N ILE A 195 12.55 -1.02 14.54
CA ILE A 195 12.56 -2.37 13.95
C ILE A 195 11.27 -2.55 13.17
N VAL A 196 11.38 -2.74 11.84
CA VAL A 196 10.24 -3.08 11.00
C VAL A 196 10.20 -4.59 10.83
N GLU A 197 9.16 -5.21 11.35
CA GLU A 197 8.90 -6.63 11.17
C GLU A 197 8.09 -6.85 9.88
N LEU A 198 8.54 -7.81 9.06
CA LEU A 198 7.76 -8.25 7.91
C LEU A 198 6.51 -8.99 8.37
N PRO A 199 5.37 -8.82 7.69
CA PRO A 199 4.16 -9.56 8.02
C PRO A 199 4.40 -11.06 8.02
N THR A 200 3.86 -11.75 9.02
CA THR A 200 3.97 -13.20 9.10
C THR A 200 3.19 -13.85 7.96
N MET A 201 3.87 -14.53 7.06
CA MET A 201 3.31 -15.16 5.84
C MET A 201 2.30 -16.29 6.13
N LYS A 202 2.21 -16.80 7.37
CA LYS A 202 1.40 -17.98 7.74
C LYS A 202 -0.11 -17.85 7.47
N LYS A 203 -0.64 -16.64 7.32
CA LYS A 203 -2.07 -16.39 7.13
C LYS A 203 -2.42 -15.85 5.73
N CYS A 204 -1.46 -15.79 4.82
CA CYS A 204 -1.67 -15.23 3.48
C CYS A 204 -1.84 -16.34 2.45
N ILE A 205 -2.73 -16.14 1.50
CA ILE A 205 -2.84 -16.96 0.30
C ILE A 205 -1.74 -16.49 -0.65
N LYS A 206 -0.76 -17.36 -0.89
CA LYS A 206 0.29 -17.09 -1.88
C LYS A 206 -0.28 -17.24 -3.28
N THR A 207 0.02 -16.30 -4.15
CA THR A 207 -0.46 -16.26 -5.54
C THR A 207 0.59 -15.55 -6.42
N SER A 208 0.35 -15.48 -7.71
CA SER A 208 1.10 -14.61 -8.62
C SER A 208 0.42 -13.24 -8.74
N ARG A 209 1.19 -12.20 -9.12
CA ARG A 209 0.63 -10.86 -9.42
C ARG A 209 -0.54 -10.96 -10.42
N LYS A 210 -0.34 -11.70 -11.52
CA LYS A 210 -1.34 -11.89 -12.57
C LYS A 210 -2.63 -12.50 -12.04
N GLU A 211 -2.55 -13.58 -11.28
CA GLU A 211 -3.72 -14.24 -10.71
C GLU A 211 -4.45 -13.35 -9.70
N PHE A 212 -3.68 -12.62 -8.88
CA PHE A 212 -4.26 -11.70 -7.90
C PHE A 212 -5.02 -10.56 -8.59
N LEU A 213 -4.47 -9.93 -9.63
CA LEU A 213 -5.13 -8.86 -10.37
C LEU A 213 -6.38 -9.36 -11.11
N ALA A 214 -6.30 -10.53 -11.75
CA ALA A 214 -7.45 -11.16 -12.39
C ALA A 214 -8.57 -11.48 -11.38
N PHE A 215 -8.20 -11.97 -10.19
CA PHE A 215 -9.16 -12.21 -9.12
C PHE A 215 -9.78 -10.89 -8.61
N ARG A 216 -8.97 -9.85 -8.39
CA ARG A 216 -9.44 -8.52 -7.98
C ARG A 216 -10.46 -7.95 -8.97
N LYS A 217 -10.16 -8.04 -10.25
CA LYS A 217 -11.08 -7.60 -11.30
C LYS A 217 -12.40 -8.37 -11.27
N LYS A 218 -12.33 -9.71 -11.21
CA LYS A 218 -13.53 -10.57 -11.12
C LYS A 218 -14.37 -10.26 -9.89
N TYR A 219 -13.73 -10.03 -8.73
CA TYR A 219 -14.42 -9.66 -7.50
C TYR A 219 -15.11 -8.29 -7.63
N ASN A 220 -14.47 -7.31 -8.26
CA ASN A 220 -15.05 -5.98 -8.45
C ASN A 220 -16.19 -5.98 -9.46
N ASP A 221 -16.10 -6.81 -10.51
CA ASP A 221 -17.15 -6.96 -11.51
C ASP A 221 -18.40 -7.67 -10.92
N ASN A 222 -18.21 -8.63 -10.03
CA ASN A 222 -19.29 -9.34 -9.33
C ASN A 222 -18.87 -9.79 -7.92
N PRO A 223 -19.02 -8.93 -6.90
CA PRO A 223 -18.59 -9.23 -5.53
C PRO A 223 -19.26 -10.45 -4.91
N GLU A 224 -20.54 -10.70 -5.20
CA GLU A 224 -21.26 -11.88 -4.67
C GLU A 224 -20.68 -13.17 -5.25
N ALA A 225 -20.41 -13.20 -6.56
CA ALA A 225 -19.76 -14.35 -7.20
C ALA A 225 -18.33 -14.56 -6.71
N GLY A 226 -17.58 -13.45 -6.48
CA GLY A 226 -16.25 -13.49 -5.88
C GLY A 226 -16.27 -14.08 -4.47
N LEU A 227 -17.19 -13.62 -3.62
CA LEU A 227 -17.37 -14.16 -2.27
C LEU A 227 -17.73 -15.66 -2.30
N ARG A 228 -18.64 -16.06 -3.18
CA ARG A 228 -19.01 -17.47 -3.34
C ARG A 228 -17.81 -18.34 -3.70
N SER A 229 -16.98 -17.89 -4.63
CA SER A 229 -15.80 -18.66 -5.05
C SER A 229 -14.76 -18.83 -3.93
N LEU A 230 -14.71 -17.89 -2.97
CA LEU A 230 -13.79 -17.93 -1.83
C LEU A 230 -14.30 -18.68 -0.62
N THR A 231 -15.61 -18.65 -0.38
CA THR A 231 -16.22 -19.17 0.85
C THR A 231 -17.04 -20.44 0.64
N GLY A 232 -17.40 -20.74 -0.61
CA GLY A 232 -18.36 -21.80 -0.93
C GLY A 232 -19.82 -21.44 -0.63
N TYR A 233 -20.09 -20.29 0.00
CA TYR A 233 -21.43 -19.87 0.43
C TYR A 233 -22.04 -18.83 -0.50
N ASN A 234 -23.36 -18.90 -0.68
CA ASN A 234 -24.16 -17.88 -1.37
C ASN A 234 -24.43 -16.70 -0.44
N LEU A 235 -23.42 -15.84 -0.26
CA LEU A 235 -23.53 -14.64 0.55
C LEU A 235 -24.18 -13.52 -0.26
N LYS A 236 -25.09 -12.78 0.39
CA LYS A 236 -25.71 -11.57 -0.18
C LYS A 236 -25.03 -10.34 0.41
N ILE A 237 -24.73 -9.37 -0.43
CA ILE A 237 -24.18 -8.08 0.04
C ILE A 237 -25.35 -7.15 0.34
N ILE A 238 -25.45 -6.70 1.58
CA ILE A 238 -26.49 -5.78 2.05
C ILE A 238 -25.88 -4.39 2.21
N GLY A 239 -26.53 -3.38 1.67
CA GLY A 239 -26.15 -1.97 1.87
C GLY A 239 -26.47 -1.47 3.27
N ALA A 240 -25.95 -0.30 3.62
CA ALA A 240 -26.23 0.37 4.91
C ALA A 240 -27.74 0.68 5.11
N ASP A 241 -28.51 0.74 4.02
CA ASP A 241 -29.96 0.91 3.99
C ASP A 241 -30.74 -0.40 4.16
N GLY A 242 -30.04 -1.51 4.43
CA GLY A 242 -30.64 -2.86 4.57
C GLY A 242 -31.04 -3.51 3.25
N LYS A 243 -30.86 -2.85 2.11
CA LYS A 243 -31.23 -3.39 0.80
C LYS A 243 -30.11 -4.24 0.22
N ARG A 244 -30.48 -5.31 -0.49
CA ARG A 244 -29.50 -6.15 -1.20
C ARG A 244 -28.89 -5.36 -2.35
N LEU A 245 -27.56 -5.29 -2.39
CA LEU A 245 -26.79 -4.69 -3.49
C LEU A 245 -26.59 -5.74 -4.60
N GLN A 246 -27.66 -6.06 -5.34
CA GLN A 246 -27.59 -6.99 -6.47
C GLN A 246 -26.78 -6.40 -7.61
N ASN A 247 -25.87 -7.21 -8.19
CA ASN A 247 -25.10 -6.87 -9.40
C ASN A 247 -24.37 -5.52 -9.34
N LYS A 248 -23.99 -5.06 -8.14
CA LYS A 248 -23.23 -3.84 -8.00
C LYS A 248 -21.81 -4.07 -8.50
N LYS A 249 -21.54 -3.60 -9.70
CA LYS A 249 -20.18 -3.51 -10.22
C LYS A 249 -19.48 -2.34 -9.53
N TYR A 250 -18.35 -2.62 -8.87
CA TYR A 250 -17.51 -1.56 -8.33
C TYR A 250 -16.61 -1.00 -9.43
N SER A 251 -16.68 0.30 -9.69
CA SER A 251 -15.73 1.02 -10.57
C SER A 251 -14.57 1.58 -9.75
N LEU A 252 -13.95 0.72 -8.94
CA LEU A 252 -12.86 1.11 -8.05
C LEU A 252 -11.59 1.40 -8.85
N ASN A 253 -10.90 2.45 -8.47
CA ASN A 253 -9.56 2.73 -8.96
C ASN A 253 -8.53 1.95 -8.15
N PHE A 254 -7.59 1.33 -8.84
CA PHE A 254 -6.47 0.61 -8.23
C PHE A 254 -5.17 1.12 -8.82
N PHE A 255 -4.11 1.06 -8.03
CA PHE A 255 -2.76 1.40 -8.50
C PHE A 255 -2.33 0.47 -9.62
N GLU A 256 -2.39 -0.83 -9.37
CA GLU A 256 -1.99 -1.83 -10.34
C GLU A 256 -3.13 -2.20 -11.27
N LYS A 257 -2.81 -2.31 -12.55
CA LYS A 257 -3.69 -2.79 -13.62
C LYS A 257 -3.10 -4.03 -14.29
N GLU A 258 -3.97 -4.79 -14.95
CA GLU A 258 -3.56 -5.91 -15.80
C GLU A 258 -2.77 -5.45 -17.03
#